data_6f6c0439a2d1f166ced18fc060caab8c
#
_entry.id   6f6c0439a2d1f166ced18fc060caab8c
#
_cell.length_a   1.000
_cell.length_b   1.000
_cell.length_c   1.000
_cell.angle_alpha   90.00
_cell.angle_beta   90.00
_cell.angle_gamma   90.00
#
_symmetry.space_group_name_H-M   'P 1'
#
loop_
_entity.id
_entity.type
_entity.pdbx_description
1 polymer ?
#
loop_
_entity_poly.entity_id
_entity_poly.type
_entity_poly.pdbx_seq_one_letter_code
_entity_poly.pdbx_strand_id
1 'polypeptide(L)'
;FRSLETQVMRSISERHSRVVATGGGVVTRTENWGMMHQGIVIWLDVERRQLLQRLQDDSTQRPLLMTADPAETLDEILKQRRPLYDEADLTVVIESEPADVVADGIIQLLPELIKDPPKQRPE
;
A
#
# COMPACT_ATOMS: atom_id res chain seq x y z
N PHE A 1 15.87 6.13 6.53
CA PHE A 1 15.10 5.33 5.56
C PHE A 1 13.90 6.09 4.99
N ARG A 2 13.05 6.69 5.85
CA ARG A 2 11.85 7.40 5.37
C ARG A 2 12.19 8.58 4.46
N SER A 3 13.28 9.29 4.77
CA SER A 3 13.74 10.39 3.93
C SER A 3 14.18 9.90 2.55
N LEU A 4 14.91 8.78 2.51
CA LEU A 4 15.34 8.18 1.25
C LEU A 4 14.14 7.68 0.46
N GLU A 5 13.17 7.05 1.12
CA GLU A 5 11.95 6.58 0.49
C GLU A 5 11.21 7.74 -0.20
N THR A 6 11.10 8.89 0.47
CA THR A 6 10.47 10.08 -0.09
C THR A 6 11.24 10.61 -1.30
N GLN A 7 12.57 10.62 -1.24
CA GLN A 7 13.40 11.05 -2.38
C GLN A 7 13.20 10.15 -3.60
N VAL A 8 13.15 8.84 -3.39
CA VAL A 8 12.89 7.87 -4.46
C VAL A 8 11.50 8.07 -5.02
N MET A 9 10.49 8.27 -4.17
CA MET A 9 9.12 8.53 -4.59
C MET A 9 9.04 9.77 -5.48
N ARG A 10 9.73 10.83 -5.11
CA ARG A 10 9.77 12.06 -5.91
C ARG A 10 10.36 11.81 -7.30
N SER A 11 11.46 11.06 -7.38
CA SER A 11 12.09 10.70 -8.65
C SER A 11 11.14 9.89 -9.54
N ILE A 12 10.41 8.93 -8.95
CA ILE A 12 9.46 8.09 -9.68
C ILE A 12 8.24 8.91 -10.14
N SER A 13 7.76 9.83 -9.33
CA SER A 13 6.56 10.61 -9.64
C SER A 13 6.73 11.52 -10.85
N GLU A 14 7.96 11.81 -11.24
CA GLU A 14 8.25 12.59 -12.44
C GLU A 14 8.16 11.75 -13.71
N ARG A 15 8.00 10.45 -13.59
CA ARG A 15 7.92 9.53 -14.72
C ARG A 15 6.47 9.16 -15.01
N HIS A 16 6.18 8.88 -16.27
CA HIS A 16 4.84 8.49 -16.73
C HIS A 16 4.76 6.99 -16.99
N SER A 17 3.53 6.46 -16.99
CA SER A 17 3.23 5.06 -17.35
C SER A 17 4.02 4.07 -16.51
N ARG A 18 3.95 4.22 -15.17
CA ARG A 18 4.61 3.33 -14.23
C ARG A 18 3.61 2.64 -13.32
N VAL A 19 3.91 1.39 -13.00
CA VAL A 19 3.28 0.68 -11.88
C VAL A 19 4.30 0.61 -10.77
N VAL A 20 3.95 1.15 -9.61
CA VAL A 20 4.89 1.28 -8.49
C VAL A 20 4.40 0.46 -7.32
N ALA A 21 5.21 -0.49 -6.88
CA ALA A 21 4.96 -1.24 -5.66
C ALA A 21 5.74 -0.58 -4.51
N THR A 22 5.02 -0.12 -3.51
CA THR A 22 5.63 0.60 -2.38
C THR A 22 5.67 -0.27 -1.13
N GLY A 23 6.54 0.09 -0.21
CA GLY A 23 6.46 -0.44 1.15
C GLY A 23 5.27 0.16 1.88
N GLY A 24 4.79 -0.54 2.93
CA GLY A 24 3.61 -0.12 3.66
C GLY A 24 3.78 1.20 4.42
N GLY A 25 4.99 1.55 4.78
CA GLY A 25 5.28 2.77 5.53
C GLY A 25 5.25 4.06 4.73
N VAL A 26 5.09 3.98 3.40
CA VAL A 26 5.02 5.15 2.53
C VAL A 26 3.87 6.10 2.93
N VAL A 27 2.80 5.54 3.49
CA VAL A 27 1.60 6.30 3.89
C VAL A 27 1.83 7.20 5.10
N THR A 28 2.94 7.05 5.81
CA THR A 28 3.19 7.78 7.06
C THR A 28 3.64 9.23 6.85
N ARG A 29 3.98 9.61 5.62
CA ARG A 29 4.38 10.98 5.28
C ARG A 29 3.40 11.63 4.33
N THR A 30 2.91 12.79 4.70
CA THR A 30 1.96 13.57 3.88
C THR A 30 2.52 13.90 2.51
N GLU A 31 3.80 14.22 2.42
CA GLU A 31 4.44 14.57 1.14
C GLU A 31 4.43 13.41 0.14
N ASN A 32 4.51 12.16 0.62
CA ASN A 32 4.39 10.99 -0.24
C ASN A 32 2.99 10.92 -0.86
N TRP A 33 1.95 11.23 -0.09
CA TRP A 33 0.58 11.24 -0.59
C TRP A 33 0.37 12.24 -1.72
N GLY A 34 0.95 13.43 -1.60
CA GLY A 34 0.89 14.42 -2.67
C GLY A 34 1.43 13.89 -3.99
N MET A 35 2.52 13.13 -3.93
CA MET A 35 3.11 12.52 -5.12
C MET A 35 2.29 11.32 -5.62
N MET A 36 1.80 10.47 -4.73
CA MET A 36 1.01 9.30 -5.10
C MET A 36 -0.32 9.68 -5.74
N HIS A 37 -0.96 10.75 -5.29
CA HIS A 37 -2.24 11.21 -5.85
C HIS A 37 -2.13 11.77 -7.26
N GLN A 38 -0.94 11.90 -7.81
CA GLN A 38 -0.78 12.19 -9.24
C GLN A 38 -1.18 11.00 -10.11
N GLY A 39 -1.26 9.80 -9.54
CA GLY A 39 -1.73 8.60 -10.19
C GLY A 39 -2.86 7.96 -9.39
N ILE A 40 -3.16 6.71 -9.72
CA ILE A 40 -4.16 5.91 -9.01
C ILE A 40 -3.47 5.17 -7.86
N VAL A 41 -3.98 5.34 -6.66
CA VAL A 41 -3.45 4.68 -5.47
C VAL A 41 -4.36 3.51 -5.10
N ILE A 42 -3.77 2.33 -5.02
CA ILE A 42 -4.49 1.09 -4.70
C ILE A 42 -3.96 0.53 -3.38
N TRP A 43 -4.86 0.32 -2.44
CA TRP A 43 -4.54 -0.35 -1.20
C TRP A 43 -4.89 -1.83 -1.32
N LEU A 44 -3.88 -2.69 -1.17
CA LEU A 44 -4.05 -4.13 -1.10
C LEU A 44 -4.26 -4.50 0.38
N ASP A 45 -5.52 -4.67 0.77
CA ASP A 45 -5.89 -4.96 2.16
C ASP A 45 -5.92 -6.47 2.37
N VAL A 46 -4.79 -7.02 2.78
CA VAL A 46 -4.64 -8.46 3.00
C VAL A 46 -5.20 -8.86 4.35
N GLU A 47 -5.94 -9.94 4.40
CA GLU A 47 -6.50 -10.48 5.64
C GLU A 47 -5.39 -10.73 6.67
N ARG A 48 -5.67 -10.39 7.93
CA ARG A 48 -4.70 -10.47 9.04
C ARG A 48 -4.04 -11.84 9.14
N ARG A 49 -4.82 -12.90 9.02
CA ARG A 49 -4.30 -14.28 9.08
C ARG A 49 -3.23 -14.54 8.02
N GLN A 50 -3.47 -14.06 6.80
CA GLN A 50 -2.53 -14.20 5.70
C GLN A 50 -1.25 -13.40 5.96
N LEU A 51 -1.39 -12.20 6.52
CA LEU A 51 -0.22 -11.39 6.88
C LEU A 51 0.65 -12.07 7.92
N LEU A 52 0.02 -12.63 8.96
CA LEU A 52 0.75 -13.35 10.01
C LEU A 52 1.46 -14.57 9.46
N GLN A 53 0.79 -15.33 8.58
CA GLN A 53 1.38 -16.50 7.98
C GLN A 53 2.57 -16.16 7.10
N ARG A 54 2.46 -15.09 6.29
CA ARG A 54 3.57 -14.62 5.45
C ARG A 54 4.77 -14.20 6.29
N LEU A 55 4.55 -13.57 7.43
CA LEU A 55 5.63 -13.18 8.34
C LEU A 55 6.32 -14.39 8.96
N GLN A 56 5.58 -15.44 9.28
CA GLN A 56 6.15 -16.68 9.82
C GLN A 56 6.97 -17.43 8.77
N ASP A 57 6.51 -17.40 7.51
CA ASP A 57 7.16 -18.09 6.40
C ASP A 57 8.33 -17.30 5.82
N ASP A 58 8.38 -15.98 6.07
CA ASP A 58 9.43 -15.11 5.54
C ASP A 58 10.68 -15.21 6.41
N SER A 59 11.79 -15.62 5.80
CA SER A 59 13.09 -15.66 6.47
C SER A 59 13.71 -14.28 6.66
N THR A 60 13.18 -13.25 5.99
CA THR A 60 13.67 -11.89 6.11
C THR A 60 13.13 -11.27 7.40
N GLN A 61 14.04 -10.88 8.27
CA GLN A 61 13.66 -10.22 9.52
C GLN A 61 13.20 -8.79 9.25
N ARG A 62 12.05 -8.43 9.83
CA ARG A 62 11.50 -7.07 9.74
C ARG A 62 11.63 -6.42 11.10
N PRO A 63 12.44 -5.36 11.24
CA PRO A 63 12.74 -4.80 12.56
C PRO A 63 11.50 -4.41 13.37
N LEU A 64 10.45 -3.90 12.73
CA LEU A 64 9.22 -3.50 13.42
C LEU A 64 8.46 -4.68 14.04
N LEU A 65 8.73 -5.91 13.56
CA LEU A 65 8.05 -7.11 14.00
C LEU A 65 8.93 -8.04 14.82
N MET A 66 10.17 -7.61 15.12
CA MET A 66 11.11 -8.36 15.96
C MET A 66 10.81 -8.09 17.44
N THR A 67 9.63 -8.54 17.89
CA THR A 67 9.18 -8.37 19.26
C THR A 67 8.76 -9.71 19.83
N ALA A 68 8.48 -9.73 21.14
CA ALA A 68 8.03 -10.95 21.82
C ALA A 68 6.65 -11.41 21.30
N ASP A 69 5.83 -10.48 20.78
CA ASP A 69 4.52 -10.78 20.21
C ASP A 69 4.34 -10.09 18.86
N PRO A 70 4.76 -10.76 17.77
CA PRO A 70 4.61 -10.18 16.42
C PRO A 70 3.16 -9.89 16.02
N ALA A 71 2.21 -10.70 16.51
CA ALA A 71 0.80 -10.50 16.18
C ALA A 71 0.27 -9.20 16.79
N GLU A 72 0.61 -8.94 18.05
CA GLU A 72 0.21 -7.70 18.72
C GLU A 72 0.84 -6.48 18.05
N THR A 73 2.12 -6.57 17.69
CA THR A 73 2.83 -5.51 17.01
C THR A 73 2.20 -5.21 15.64
N LEU A 74 1.85 -6.25 14.90
CA LEU A 74 1.15 -6.09 13.61
C LEU A 74 -0.18 -5.38 13.79
N ASP A 75 -0.97 -5.76 14.79
CA ASP A 75 -2.27 -5.16 15.06
C ASP A 75 -2.12 -3.66 15.39
N GLU A 76 -1.13 -3.29 16.17
CA GLU A 76 -0.86 -1.89 16.50
C GLU A 76 -0.48 -1.08 15.25
N ILE A 77 0.39 -1.63 14.40
CA ILE A 77 0.78 -0.97 13.16
C ILE A 77 -0.43 -0.78 12.24
N LEU A 78 -1.24 -1.81 12.07
CA LEU A 78 -2.44 -1.74 11.23
C LEU A 78 -3.44 -0.72 11.78
N LYS A 79 -3.63 -0.68 13.09
CA LYS A 79 -4.52 0.26 13.75
C LYS A 79 -4.10 1.70 13.48
N GLN A 80 -2.81 1.98 13.53
CA GLN A 80 -2.27 3.32 13.27
C GLN A 80 -2.33 3.70 11.81
N ARG A 81 -2.11 2.73 10.89
CA ARG A 81 -1.98 3.01 9.45
C ARG A 81 -3.29 2.90 8.68
N ARG A 82 -4.28 2.13 9.18
CA ARG A 82 -5.53 1.91 8.45
C ARG A 82 -6.23 3.21 8.05
N PRO A 83 -6.35 4.23 8.91
CA PRO A 83 -6.94 5.50 8.49
C PRO A 83 -6.17 6.18 7.35
N LEU A 84 -4.86 5.96 7.29
CA LEU A 84 -4.02 6.50 6.20
C LEU A 84 -4.23 5.72 4.91
N TYR A 85 -4.32 4.40 4.99
CA TYR A 85 -4.61 3.56 3.82
C TYR A 85 -5.97 3.86 3.21
N ASP A 86 -6.94 4.31 4.01
CA ASP A 86 -8.28 4.67 3.54
C ASP A 86 -8.27 5.85 2.56
N GLU A 87 -7.16 6.58 2.47
CA GLU A 87 -6.97 7.64 1.48
C GLU A 87 -6.79 7.11 0.05
N ALA A 88 -6.61 5.80 -0.13
CA ALA A 88 -6.42 5.20 -1.44
C ALA A 88 -7.67 5.37 -2.32
N ASP A 89 -7.43 5.37 -3.63
CA ASP A 89 -8.52 5.51 -4.62
C ASP A 89 -9.31 4.22 -4.77
N LEU A 90 -8.68 3.08 -4.54
CA LEU A 90 -9.30 1.76 -4.61
C LEU A 90 -8.74 0.90 -3.48
N THR A 91 -9.63 0.20 -2.79
CA THR A 91 -9.25 -0.79 -1.79
C THR A 91 -9.64 -2.17 -2.29
N VAL A 92 -8.67 -3.09 -2.34
CA VAL A 92 -8.88 -4.47 -2.76
C VAL A 92 -8.63 -5.37 -1.56
N VAL A 93 -9.69 -6.02 -1.07
CA VAL A 93 -9.57 -6.96 0.04
C VAL A 93 -9.08 -8.30 -0.49
N ILE A 94 -7.98 -8.79 0.08
CA ILE A 94 -7.35 -10.05 -0.33
C ILE A 94 -7.45 -11.04 0.82
N GLU A 95 -8.10 -12.18 0.58
CA GLU A 95 -8.20 -13.26 1.56
C GLU A 95 -7.12 -14.32 1.29
N SER A 96 -7.23 -15.04 0.18
CA SER A 96 -6.27 -16.08 -0.17
C SER A 96 -6.06 -16.20 -1.67
N GLU A 97 -6.58 -15.26 -2.46
CA GLU A 97 -6.50 -15.30 -3.90
C GLU A 97 -5.04 -15.17 -4.37
N PRO A 98 -4.65 -15.91 -5.43
CA PRO A 98 -3.33 -15.74 -6.03
C PRO A 98 -3.13 -14.35 -6.61
N ALA A 99 -1.88 -13.91 -6.71
CA ALA A 99 -1.54 -12.58 -7.17
C ALA A 99 -2.09 -12.26 -8.57
N ASP A 100 -2.08 -13.25 -9.48
CA ASP A 100 -2.59 -13.07 -10.84
C ASP A 100 -4.10 -12.82 -10.85
N VAL A 101 -4.84 -13.50 -9.99
CA VAL A 101 -6.29 -13.31 -9.86
C VAL A 101 -6.59 -11.91 -9.34
N VAL A 102 -5.84 -11.47 -8.32
CA VAL A 102 -5.98 -10.13 -7.76
C VAL A 102 -5.67 -9.06 -8.81
N ALA A 103 -4.59 -9.25 -9.56
CA ALA A 103 -4.18 -8.32 -10.61
C ALA A 103 -5.24 -8.21 -11.71
N ASP A 104 -5.81 -9.34 -12.15
CA ASP A 104 -6.89 -9.35 -13.15
C ASP A 104 -8.12 -8.59 -12.66
N GLY A 105 -8.49 -8.78 -11.39
CA GLY A 105 -9.60 -8.05 -10.78
C GLY A 105 -9.36 -6.55 -10.77
N ILE A 106 -8.16 -6.10 -10.47
CA ILE A 106 -7.79 -4.69 -10.47
C ILE A 106 -7.87 -4.13 -11.90
N ILE A 107 -7.33 -4.85 -12.87
CA ILE A 107 -7.36 -4.42 -14.27
C ILE A 107 -8.78 -4.19 -14.74
N GLN A 108 -9.71 -5.05 -14.34
CA GLN A 108 -11.12 -4.90 -14.71
C GLN A 108 -11.77 -3.65 -14.12
N LEU A 109 -11.30 -3.20 -12.97
CA LEU A 109 -11.82 -2.02 -12.29
C LEU A 109 -11.19 -0.70 -12.78
N LEU A 110 -9.99 -0.75 -13.35
CA LEU A 110 -9.27 0.44 -13.78
C LEU A 110 -10.05 1.31 -14.78
N PRO A 111 -10.77 0.76 -15.79
CA PRO A 111 -11.50 1.61 -16.71
C PRO A 111 -12.53 2.53 -16.05
N GLU A 112 -13.17 2.08 -14.99
CA GLU A 112 -14.12 2.91 -14.23
C GLU A 112 -13.42 4.02 -13.47
N LEU A 113 -12.24 3.75 -12.91
CA LEU A 113 -11.43 4.74 -12.23
C LEU A 113 -10.91 5.81 -13.20
N ILE A 114 -10.62 5.42 -14.43
CA ILE A 114 -10.14 6.34 -15.47
C ILE A 114 -11.29 7.21 -16.00
N LYS A 115 -12.49 6.64 -16.16
CA LYS A 115 -13.67 7.39 -16.61
C LYS A 115 -14.14 8.39 -15.57
N ASP A 116 -14.03 8.02 -14.31
CA ASP A 116 -14.43 8.83 -13.17
C ASP A 116 -13.20 9.07 -12.32
N PRO A 117 -12.35 10.03 -12.74
CA PRO A 117 -11.06 10.21 -12.10
C PRO A 117 -11.21 10.49 -10.61
N PRO A 118 -10.22 10.09 -9.80
CA PRO A 118 -10.23 10.37 -8.37
C PRO A 118 -10.45 11.83 -8.09
N LYS A 119 -11.09 12.13 -6.96
CA LYS A 119 -11.33 13.52 -6.56
C LYS A 119 -10.01 14.27 -6.54
N GLN A 120 -9.99 15.44 -7.18
CA GLN A 120 -8.86 16.32 -7.04
C GLN A 120 -8.72 16.73 -5.59
N ARG A 121 -7.56 16.48 -5.03
CA ARG A 121 -7.26 16.84 -3.67
C ARG A 121 -6.35 18.06 -3.67
N PRO A 122 -6.54 18.97 -2.72
CA PRO A 122 -5.64 20.11 -2.61
C PRO A 122 -4.22 19.59 -2.34
N GLU A 123 -3.28 20.13 -3.06
CA GLU A 123 -1.87 19.79 -2.89
C GLU A 123 -1.36 20.24 -1.52
#